data_3a6d321fff11617d1b344a3783df4d59
#
_entry.id   3a6d321fff11617d1b344a3783df4d59
#
_cell.length_a   1.000
_cell.length_b   1.000
_cell.length_c   1.000
_cell.angle_alpha   90.00
_cell.angle_beta   90.00
_cell.angle_gamma   90.00
#
_symmetry.space_group_name_H-M   'P 1'
#
loop_
_entity.id
_entity.type
_entity.pdbx_description
1 polymer ?
#
loop_
_entity_poly.entity_id
_entity_poly.type
_entity_poly.pdbx_seq_one_letter_code
_entity_poly.pdbx_strand_id
1 'polypeptide(L)'
;MKYSFTSIWKVLTIVIYPVLIYFIFTVLATADLLVANLLLLVPTLVNGVLLFSFGRTLVYPPTVIEKIAGTMTKHLGGNEVLYCKNVTVVWCLFFTLNGSMALFLAFFSSLEVWTLYNGVVAYGLMGLLFLVEFIYRHWRFRQFVGTPFDPLLRRIFPPPATNAN
;
A
#
# COMPACT_ATOMS: atom_id res chain seq x y z
N MET A 1 26.81 -5.28 0.65
CA MET A 1 25.55 -4.50 0.69
C MET A 1 25.26 -3.98 -0.70
N LYS A 2 24.50 -4.71 -1.51
CA LYS A 2 23.99 -4.23 -2.80
C LYS A 2 22.53 -3.82 -2.60
N TYR A 3 22.30 -2.58 -2.19
CA TYR A 3 20.97 -2.01 -2.35
C TYR A 3 20.71 -1.94 -3.85
N SER A 4 19.73 -2.71 -4.31
CA SER A 4 19.39 -2.76 -5.72
C SER A 4 18.98 -1.35 -6.16
N PHE A 5 19.68 -0.80 -7.13
CA PHE A 5 19.41 0.47 -7.80
C PHE A 5 17.91 0.62 -8.18
N THR A 6 17.24 -0.51 -8.43
CA THR A 6 15.80 -0.60 -8.71
C THR A 6 14.88 -0.20 -7.55
N SER A 7 15.33 -0.31 -6.29
CA SER A 7 14.52 0.08 -5.12
C SER A 7 14.46 1.59 -4.93
N ILE A 8 15.57 2.29 -5.22
CA ILE A 8 15.64 3.76 -5.12
C ILE A 8 14.70 4.39 -6.15
N TRP A 9 14.68 3.87 -7.38
CA TRP A 9 13.79 4.37 -8.42
C TRP A 9 12.30 4.18 -8.08
N LYS A 10 11.93 3.07 -7.44
CA LYS A 10 10.55 2.85 -6.99
C LYS A 10 10.11 3.85 -5.92
N VAL A 11 10.96 4.11 -4.93
CA VAL A 11 10.69 5.13 -3.89
C VAL A 11 10.65 6.53 -4.50
N LEU A 12 11.57 6.85 -5.40
CA LEU A 12 11.59 8.13 -6.11
C LEU A 12 10.31 8.34 -6.92
N THR A 13 9.83 7.30 -7.63
CA THR A 13 8.59 7.36 -8.41
C THR A 13 7.38 7.63 -7.51
N ILE A 14 7.29 7.01 -6.34
CA ILE A 14 6.19 7.19 -5.38
C ILE A 14 6.17 8.62 -4.81
N VAL A 15 7.34 9.23 -4.60
CA VAL A 15 7.45 10.60 -4.05
C VAL A 15 7.30 11.64 -5.16
N ILE A 16 7.89 11.39 -6.34
CA ILE A 16 7.87 12.34 -7.48
C ILE A 16 6.47 12.39 -8.12
N TYR A 17 5.72 11.30 -8.11
CA TYR A 17 4.41 11.23 -8.76
C TYR A 17 3.42 12.32 -8.28
N PRO A 18 3.18 12.56 -6.98
CA PRO A 18 2.29 13.63 -6.55
C PRO A 18 2.83 15.02 -6.88
N VAL A 19 4.14 15.22 -6.80
CA VAL A 19 4.76 16.50 -7.18
C VAL A 19 4.65 16.75 -8.68
N LEU A 20 4.85 15.73 -9.49
CA LEU A 20 4.75 15.81 -10.94
C LEU A 20 3.29 16.05 -11.37
N ILE A 21 2.33 15.41 -10.74
CA ILE A 21 0.90 15.65 -10.97
C ILE A 21 0.53 17.10 -10.61
N TYR A 22 0.98 17.61 -9.47
CA TYR A 22 0.74 18.98 -9.08
C TYR A 22 1.34 19.97 -10.11
N PHE A 23 2.56 19.74 -10.57
CA PHE A 23 3.22 20.56 -11.58
C PHE A 23 2.50 20.49 -12.96
N ILE A 24 2.14 19.31 -13.41
CA ILE A 24 1.36 19.10 -14.63
C ILE A 24 0.01 19.81 -14.52
N PHE A 25 -0.63 19.75 -13.35
CA PHE A 25 -1.92 20.40 -13.10
C PHE A 25 -1.83 21.92 -13.17
N THR A 26 -0.78 22.52 -12.58
CA THR A 26 -0.57 23.98 -12.64
C THR A 26 -0.25 24.47 -14.05
N VAL A 27 0.42 23.65 -14.86
CA VAL A 27 0.78 24.00 -16.25
C VAL A 27 -0.38 23.73 -17.23
N LEU A 28 -1.13 22.65 -17.06
CA LEU A 28 -2.24 22.27 -17.95
C LEU A 28 -3.58 22.92 -17.58
N ALA A 29 -3.75 23.45 -16.37
CA ALA A 29 -4.97 24.17 -15.97
C ALA A 29 -5.28 25.39 -16.87
N THR A 30 -4.29 25.83 -17.66
CA THR A 30 -4.46 26.89 -18.66
C THR A 30 -4.80 26.38 -20.07
N ALA A 31 -4.69 25.08 -20.32
CA ALA A 31 -4.75 24.58 -21.70
C ALA A 31 -6.03 23.84 -22.08
N ASP A 32 -6.67 23.07 -21.17
CA ASP A 32 -7.90 22.36 -21.52
C ASP A 32 -8.63 21.82 -20.29
N LEU A 33 -9.83 22.36 -20.02
CA LEU A 33 -10.70 22.00 -18.88
C LEU A 33 -11.05 20.49 -18.85
N LEU A 34 -11.12 19.85 -20.03
CA LEU A 34 -11.41 18.42 -20.11
C LEU A 34 -10.25 17.57 -19.62
N VAL A 35 -9.03 17.90 -20.03
CA VAL A 35 -7.81 17.18 -19.61
C VAL A 35 -7.57 17.36 -18.12
N ALA A 36 -7.78 18.57 -17.59
CA ALA A 36 -7.68 18.86 -16.17
C ALA A 36 -8.64 18.00 -15.34
N ASN A 37 -9.91 17.92 -15.76
CA ASN A 37 -10.93 17.10 -15.08
C ASN A 37 -10.61 15.59 -15.14
N LEU A 38 -10.08 15.09 -16.26
CA LEU A 38 -9.67 13.69 -16.39
C LEU A 38 -8.50 13.35 -15.45
N LEU A 39 -7.55 14.28 -15.28
CA LEU A 39 -6.42 14.08 -14.35
C LEU A 39 -6.86 14.01 -12.89
N LEU A 40 -7.94 14.71 -12.50
CA LEU A 40 -8.52 14.59 -11.16
C LEU A 40 -9.02 13.17 -10.85
N LEU A 41 -9.39 12.40 -11.87
CA LEU A 41 -9.88 11.02 -11.70
C LEU A 41 -8.76 9.98 -11.59
N VAL A 42 -7.50 10.35 -11.89
CA VAL A 42 -6.37 9.40 -11.88
C VAL A 42 -6.23 8.66 -10.53
N PRO A 43 -6.27 9.31 -9.35
CA PRO A 43 -6.20 8.58 -8.09
C PRO A 43 -7.34 7.58 -7.89
N THR A 44 -8.55 7.94 -8.33
CA THR A 44 -9.72 7.03 -8.30
C THR A 44 -9.49 5.82 -9.19
N LEU A 45 -8.99 6.01 -10.42
CA LEU A 45 -8.69 4.92 -11.35
C LEU A 45 -7.61 4.00 -10.80
N VAL A 46 -6.55 4.55 -10.21
CA VAL A 46 -5.47 3.77 -9.58
C VAL A 46 -6.03 2.90 -8.46
N ASN A 47 -6.85 3.48 -7.57
CA ASN A 47 -7.51 2.71 -6.50
C ASN A 47 -8.45 1.63 -7.08
N GLY A 48 -9.18 1.91 -8.16
CA GLY A 48 -10.02 0.94 -8.86
C GLY A 48 -9.22 -0.24 -9.43
N VAL A 49 -8.09 0.02 -10.08
CA VAL A 49 -7.18 -1.01 -10.60
C VAL A 49 -6.60 -1.86 -9.48
N LEU A 50 -6.19 -1.23 -8.36
CA LEU A 50 -5.67 -1.95 -7.19
C LEU A 50 -6.77 -2.79 -6.54
N LEU A 51 -7.97 -2.22 -6.36
CA LEU A 51 -9.13 -2.94 -5.84
C LEU A 51 -9.47 -4.17 -6.69
N PHE A 52 -9.51 -4.01 -8.02
CA PHE A 52 -9.75 -5.11 -8.93
C PHE A 52 -8.65 -6.18 -8.83
N SER A 53 -7.39 -5.75 -8.81
CA SER A 53 -6.22 -6.65 -8.75
C SER A 53 -6.19 -7.47 -7.46
N PHE A 54 -6.44 -6.83 -6.31
CA PHE A 54 -6.50 -7.50 -5.01
C PHE A 54 -7.77 -8.32 -4.87
N GLY A 55 -8.93 -7.76 -5.21
CA GLY A 55 -10.23 -8.43 -5.11
C GLY A 55 -10.32 -9.69 -5.96
N ARG A 56 -9.78 -9.66 -7.19
CA ARG A 56 -9.70 -10.86 -8.03
C ARG A 56 -8.98 -12.02 -7.33
N THR A 57 -7.93 -11.75 -6.55
CA THR A 57 -7.17 -12.80 -5.88
C THR A 57 -7.87 -13.36 -4.64
N LEU A 58 -8.91 -12.70 -4.12
CA LEU A 58 -9.79 -13.28 -3.10
C LEU A 58 -10.68 -14.40 -3.68
N VAL A 59 -11.04 -14.28 -4.97
CA VAL A 59 -11.85 -15.26 -5.70
C VAL A 59 -10.96 -16.36 -6.30
N TYR A 60 -9.78 -15.98 -6.79
CA TYR A 60 -8.82 -16.89 -7.43
C TYR A 60 -7.50 -16.90 -6.66
N PRO A 61 -7.37 -17.74 -5.61
CA PRO A 61 -6.14 -17.85 -4.82
C PRO A 61 -4.93 -18.27 -5.65
N PRO A 62 -3.69 -18.00 -5.18
CA PRO A 62 -3.34 -17.35 -3.93
C PRO A 62 -3.54 -15.83 -3.94
N THR A 63 -3.85 -15.23 -2.76
CA THR A 63 -4.05 -13.78 -2.62
C THR A 63 -2.77 -13.00 -2.88
N VAL A 64 -2.88 -11.69 -3.16
CA VAL A 64 -1.70 -10.82 -3.38
C VAL A 64 -0.77 -10.86 -2.16
N ILE A 65 -1.32 -10.75 -0.96
CA ILE A 65 -0.55 -10.76 0.29
C ILE A 65 0.10 -12.14 0.53
N GLU A 66 -0.58 -13.22 0.17
CA GLU A 66 -0.05 -14.58 0.24
C GLU A 66 1.15 -14.78 -0.71
N LYS A 67 1.05 -14.27 -1.94
CA LYS A 67 2.18 -14.28 -2.89
C LYS A 67 3.39 -13.53 -2.35
N ILE A 68 3.18 -12.33 -1.77
CA ILE A 68 4.24 -11.54 -1.16
C ILE A 68 4.85 -12.29 0.04
N ALA A 69 4.02 -12.85 0.92
CA ALA A 69 4.49 -13.62 2.06
C ALA A 69 5.28 -14.88 1.63
N GLY A 70 4.83 -15.55 0.58
CA GLY A 70 5.50 -16.73 0.01
C GLY A 70 6.89 -16.46 -0.58
N THR A 71 7.20 -15.20 -0.95
CA THR A 71 8.58 -14.83 -1.33
C THR A 71 9.53 -14.73 -0.14
N MET A 72 8.97 -14.57 1.06
CA MET A 72 9.74 -14.39 2.30
C MET A 72 9.87 -15.70 3.08
N THR A 73 8.88 -16.59 2.97
CA THR A 73 8.80 -17.84 3.75
C THR A 73 8.49 -19.02 2.81
N LYS A 74 9.29 -20.08 2.88
CA LYS A 74 9.16 -21.23 1.95
C LYS A 74 7.84 -22.02 2.11
N HIS A 75 7.23 -22.01 3.30
CA HIS A 75 5.96 -22.67 3.58
C HIS A 75 5.10 -21.78 4.48
N LEU A 76 3.92 -21.40 3.99
CA LEU A 76 2.90 -20.70 4.75
C LEU A 76 1.99 -21.74 5.42
N GLY A 77 1.83 -21.67 6.72
CA GLY A 77 0.86 -22.48 7.47
C GLY A 77 -0.58 -22.04 7.18
N GLY A 78 -1.56 -22.92 7.44
CA GLY A 78 -2.98 -22.61 7.17
C GLY A 78 -3.48 -21.33 7.87
N ASN A 79 -3.02 -21.04 9.08
CA ASN A 79 -3.35 -19.81 9.80
C ASN A 79 -2.75 -18.56 9.14
N GLU A 80 -1.57 -18.68 8.51
CA GLU A 80 -0.91 -17.59 7.79
C GLU A 80 -1.63 -17.30 6.48
N VAL A 81 -2.09 -18.32 5.77
CA VAL A 81 -2.91 -18.20 4.55
C VAL A 81 -4.22 -17.46 4.86
N LEU A 82 -4.92 -17.85 5.94
CA LEU A 82 -6.14 -17.17 6.37
C LEU A 82 -5.87 -15.71 6.75
N TYR A 83 -4.76 -15.44 7.44
CA TYR A 83 -4.34 -14.09 7.77
C TYR A 83 -4.08 -13.26 6.50
N CYS A 84 -3.33 -13.78 5.53
CA CYS A 84 -3.06 -13.11 4.26
C CYS A 84 -4.34 -12.77 3.49
N LYS A 85 -5.34 -13.67 3.53
CA LYS A 85 -6.66 -13.43 2.97
C LYS A 85 -7.36 -12.25 3.66
N ASN A 86 -7.38 -12.23 5.00
CA ASN A 86 -7.99 -11.13 5.76
C ASN A 86 -7.30 -9.79 5.50
N VAL A 87 -5.98 -9.76 5.45
CA VAL A 87 -5.21 -8.56 5.09
C VAL A 87 -5.54 -8.09 3.67
N THR A 88 -5.71 -9.02 2.71
CA THR A 88 -6.15 -8.68 1.36
C THR A 88 -7.53 -8.01 1.35
N VAL A 89 -8.47 -8.49 2.19
CA VAL A 89 -9.78 -7.84 2.36
C VAL A 89 -9.64 -6.43 2.92
N VAL A 90 -8.80 -6.23 3.93
CA VAL A 90 -8.53 -4.90 4.51
C VAL A 90 -7.98 -3.94 3.44
N TRP A 91 -7.07 -4.39 2.58
CA TRP A 91 -6.57 -3.60 1.46
C TRP A 91 -7.68 -3.27 0.44
N CYS A 92 -8.57 -4.21 0.13
CA CYS A 92 -9.72 -3.94 -0.74
C CYS A 92 -10.64 -2.86 -0.15
N LEU A 93 -10.92 -2.93 1.15
CA LEU A 93 -11.70 -1.90 1.85
C LEU A 93 -10.98 -0.54 1.80
N PHE A 94 -9.67 -0.51 2.04
CA PHE A 94 -8.88 0.70 1.94
C PHE A 94 -8.98 1.33 0.54
N PHE A 95 -8.76 0.55 -0.53
CA PHE A 95 -8.85 1.06 -1.91
C PHE A 95 -10.26 1.55 -2.26
N THR A 96 -11.30 0.87 -1.74
CA THR A 96 -12.69 1.31 -1.93
C THR A 96 -12.92 2.67 -1.28
N LEU A 97 -12.57 2.81 -0.01
CA LEU A 97 -12.78 4.05 0.75
C LEU A 97 -11.93 5.20 0.20
N ASN A 98 -10.64 4.93 -0.05
CA ASN A 98 -9.70 5.93 -0.57
C ASN A 98 -10.08 6.38 -1.99
N GLY A 99 -10.45 5.43 -2.87
CA GLY A 99 -10.91 5.74 -4.23
C GLY A 99 -12.22 6.52 -4.25
N SER A 100 -13.17 6.17 -3.37
CA SER A 100 -14.44 6.91 -3.22
C SER A 100 -14.21 8.32 -2.70
N MET A 101 -13.30 8.50 -1.74
CA MET A 101 -12.94 9.82 -1.23
C MET A 101 -12.24 10.66 -2.30
N ALA A 102 -11.29 10.08 -3.05
CA ALA A 102 -10.63 10.76 -4.17
C ALA A 102 -11.64 11.21 -5.23
N LEU A 103 -12.63 10.35 -5.55
CA LEU A 103 -13.70 10.65 -6.48
C LEU A 103 -14.58 11.80 -5.96
N PHE A 104 -15.00 11.72 -4.70
CA PHE A 104 -15.79 12.76 -4.05
C PHE A 104 -15.08 14.12 -4.09
N LEU A 105 -13.80 14.14 -3.72
CA LEU A 105 -13.02 15.38 -3.72
C LEU A 105 -12.79 15.93 -5.13
N ALA A 106 -12.68 15.08 -6.15
CA ALA A 106 -12.55 15.51 -7.54
C ALA A 106 -13.75 16.32 -8.03
N PHE A 107 -14.97 16.05 -7.53
CA PHE A 107 -16.18 16.73 -7.97
C PHE A 107 -16.66 17.82 -7.01
N PHE A 108 -16.35 17.72 -5.71
CA PHE A 108 -16.99 18.54 -4.68
C PHE A 108 -16.01 19.38 -3.85
N SER A 109 -14.71 19.34 -4.14
CA SER A 109 -13.72 20.11 -3.38
C SER A 109 -12.91 21.07 -4.24
N SER A 110 -12.15 21.97 -3.59
CA SER A 110 -11.15 22.77 -4.27
C SER A 110 -9.94 21.92 -4.67
N LEU A 111 -9.19 22.37 -5.68
CA LEU A 111 -7.98 21.70 -6.13
C LEU A 111 -6.94 21.57 -5.00
N GLU A 112 -6.87 22.52 -4.09
CA GLU A 112 -5.97 22.48 -2.94
C GLU A 112 -6.29 21.34 -1.99
N VAL A 113 -7.57 21.18 -1.61
CA VAL A 113 -8.04 20.09 -0.74
C VAL A 113 -7.84 18.75 -1.42
N TRP A 114 -8.18 18.64 -2.70
CA TRP A 114 -7.95 17.43 -3.49
C TRP A 114 -6.47 17.04 -3.53
N THR A 115 -5.58 18.02 -3.78
CA THR A 115 -4.13 17.81 -3.85
C THR A 115 -3.57 17.39 -2.48
N LEU A 116 -3.99 18.07 -1.39
CA LEU A 116 -3.58 17.74 -0.05
C LEU A 116 -3.98 16.30 0.32
N TYR A 117 -5.22 15.92 0.01
CA TYR A 117 -5.69 14.57 0.29
C TYR A 117 -4.91 13.52 -0.50
N ASN A 118 -4.87 13.64 -1.82
CA ASN A 118 -4.26 12.63 -2.69
C ASN A 118 -2.72 12.64 -2.63
N GLY A 119 -2.11 13.79 -2.34
CA GLY A 119 -0.66 13.94 -2.26
C GLY A 119 -0.06 13.59 -0.89
N VAL A 120 -0.81 13.79 0.20
CA VAL A 120 -0.29 13.61 1.56
C VAL A 120 -1.12 12.63 2.37
N VAL A 121 -2.43 12.90 2.52
CA VAL A 121 -3.28 12.14 3.44
C VAL A 121 -3.43 10.68 3.00
N ALA A 122 -3.73 10.44 1.72
CA ALA A 122 -3.90 9.09 1.18
C ALA A 122 -2.63 8.23 1.32
N TYR A 123 -1.45 8.81 1.05
CA TYR A 123 -0.16 8.12 1.26
C TYR A 123 0.15 7.91 2.73
N GLY A 124 -0.18 8.87 3.59
CA GLY A 124 -0.04 8.72 5.05
C GLY A 124 -0.90 7.57 5.58
N LEU A 125 -2.16 7.48 5.15
CA LEU A 125 -3.07 6.38 5.52
C LEU A 125 -2.58 5.03 4.99
N MET A 126 -2.08 4.99 3.75
CA MET A 126 -1.48 3.78 3.16
C MET A 126 -0.25 3.34 3.96
N GLY A 127 0.65 4.27 4.28
CA GLY A 127 1.84 4.01 5.09
C GLY A 127 1.49 3.52 6.50
N LEU A 128 0.46 4.11 7.12
CA LEU A 128 -0.06 3.68 8.41
C LEU A 128 -0.60 2.25 8.34
N LEU A 129 -1.38 1.92 7.29
CA LEU A 129 -1.90 0.57 7.10
C LEU A 129 -0.78 -0.45 6.93
N PHE A 130 0.27 -0.14 6.14
CA PHE A 130 1.46 -0.98 6.02
C PHE A 130 2.17 -1.15 7.36
N LEU A 131 2.34 -0.08 8.13
CA LEU A 131 3.01 -0.12 9.43
C LEU A 131 2.24 -1.00 10.42
N VAL A 132 0.93 -0.83 10.50
CA VAL A 132 0.06 -1.64 11.39
C VAL A 132 0.12 -3.11 10.97
N GLU A 133 0.02 -3.41 9.67
CA GLU A 133 0.13 -4.79 9.15
C GLU A 133 1.50 -5.39 9.48
N PHE A 134 2.57 -4.64 9.26
CA PHE A 134 3.94 -5.07 9.53
C PHE A 134 4.14 -5.40 11.02
N ILE A 135 3.73 -4.52 11.93
CA ILE A 135 3.82 -4.73 13.38
C ILE A 135 2.98 -5.93 13.80
N TYR A 136 1.72 -6.01 13.34
CA TYR A 136 0.80 -7.09 13.69
C TYR A 136 1.31 -8.45 13.22
N ARG A 137 1.86 -8.55 12.02
CA ARG A 137 2.44 -9.77 11.46
C ARG A 137 3.60 -10.26 12.32
N HIS A 138 4.52 -9.38 12.70
CA HIS A 138 5.66 -9.73 13.56
C HIS A 138 5.22 -10.12 14.97
N TRP A 139 4.25 -9.42 15.54
CA TRP A 139 3.67 -9.78 16.84
C TRP A 139 2.99 -11.15 16.81
N ARG A 140 2.24 -11.45 15.78
CA ARG A 140 1.39 -12.65 15.68
C ARG A 140 2.18 -13.90 15.31
N PHE A 141 3.09 -13.79 14.34
CA PHE A 141 3.79 -14.94 13.78
C PHE A 141 5.25 -15.06 14.21
N ARG A 142 5.82 -14.00 14.80
CA ARG A 142 7.21 -13.96 15.30
C ARG A 142 8.24 -14.46 14.29
N GLN A 143 7.97 -14.24 13.00
CA GLN A 143 8.86 -14.61 11.90
C GLN A 143 9.75 -13.43 11.55
N PHE A 144 11.07 -13.67 11.63
CA PHE A 144 12.10 -12.67 11.34
C PHE A 144 12.72 -13.03 9.98
N VAL A 145 12.55 -12.15 9.00
CA VAL A 145 12.84 -12.44 7.58
C VAL A 145 14.15 -11.78 7.11
N GLY A 146 15.02 -11.38 8.05
CA GLY A 146 16.30 -10.73 7.72
C GLY A 146 16.15 -9.25 7.36
N THR A 147 15.13 -8.58 7.87
CA THR A 147 14.95 -7.13 7.69
C THR A 147 15.91 -6.35 8.61
N PRO A 148 16.32 -5.12 8.24
CA PRO A 148 17.15 -4.28 9.10
C PRO A 148 16.51 -3.96 10.45
N PHE A 149 15.19 -4.15 10.58
CA PHE A 149 14.41 -3.95 11.82
C PHE A 149 14.34 -5.19 12.71
N ASP A 150 14.79 -6.36 12.23
CA ASP A 150 14.74 -7.62 12.99
C ASP A 150 15.42 -7.55 14.36
N PRO A 151 16.58 -6.88 14.56
CA PRO A 151 17.20 -6.79 15.87
C PRO A 151 16.31 -6.05 16.88
N LEU A 152 15.62 -5.00 16.42
CA LEU A 152 14.67 -4.23 17.25
C LEU A 152 13.43 -5.06 17.56
N LEU A 153 12.89 -5.72 16.53
CA LEU A 153 11.68 -6.54 16.65
C LEU A 153 11.89 -7.77 17.55
N ARG A 154 13.06 -8.41 17.50
CA ARG A 154 13.43 -9.52 18.41
C ARG A 154 13.52 -9.07 19.86
N ARG A 155 13.88 -7.82 20.11
CA ARG A 155 13.94 -7.26 21.45
C ARG A 155 12.53 -6.96 22.00
N ILE A 156 11.60 -6.54 21.15
CA ILE A 156 10.22 -6.23 21.52
C ILE A 156 9.34 -7.48 21.55
N PHE A 157 9.56 -8.39 20.58
CA PHE A 157 8.80 -9.64 20.43
C PHE A 157 9.77 -10.84 20.41
N PRO A 158 10.28 -11.27 21.56
CA PRO A 158 11.25 -12.38 21.59
C PRO A 158 10.64 -13.64 20.97
N PRO A 159 11.44 -14.44 20.22
CA PRO A 159 10.99 -15.72 19.69
C PRO A 159 10.54 -16.62 20.85
N PRO A 160 9.54 -17.52 20.63
CA PRO A 160 9.13 -18.47 21.65
C PRO A 160 10.35 -19.28 22.09
N ALA A 161 10.49 -19.49 23.41
CA ALA A 161 11.54 -20.33 23.94
C ALA A 161 11.45 -21.71 23.28
N THR A 162 12.46 -22.10 22.52
CA THR A 162 12.59 -23.44 21.97
C THR A 162 12.80 -24.35 23.20
N ASN A 163 11.78 -25.11 23.58
CA ASN A 163 11.97 -26.19 24.54
C ASN A 163 12.98 -27.13 23.93
N ALA A 164 14.23 -27.05 24.38
CA ALA A 164 15.24 -28.05 24.11
C ALA A 164 14.80 -29.34 24.82
N ASN A 165 14.24 -30.26 24.06
CA ASN A 165 14.15 -31.67 24.41
C ASN A 165 15.14 -32.43 23.53
#